data_80dab0a96c57d1ea83d33047126f3b28
#
_entry.id   80dab0a96c57d1ea83d33047126f3b28
#
_cell.length_a   1.000
_cell.length_b   1.000
_cell.length_c   1.000
_cell.angle_alpha   90.00
_cell.angle_beta   90.00
_cell.angle_gamma   90.00
#
_symmetry.space_group_name_H-M   'P 1'
#
loop_
_entity.id
_entity.type
_entity.pdbx_description
1 polymer ?
#
loop_
_entity_poly.entity_id
_entity_poly.type
_entity_poly.pdbx_seq_one_letter_code
_entity_poly.pdbx_strand_id
1 'polypeptide(L)'
;MFKVIATDVVISKGYDGAPALKFSENGESVRFRIGKKVYDTRAENNTRWVNLSVKAFGPVCERIKKMQLKESSFINILGRLDEDVWEDSTTHEKRSAMVVILDEIEYCSSGGG
;
A
#
# COMPACT_ATOMS: atom_id res chain seq x y z
N MET A 1 -17.13 9.32 -3.53
CA MET A 1 -16.11 8.28 -3.43
C MET A 1 -14.83 8.74 -4.13
N PHE A 2 -13.73 8.65 -3.47
CA PHE A 2 -12.43 8.93 -4.10
C PHE A 2 -11.84 7.63 -4.62
N LYS A 3 -11.74 7.50 -5.92
CA LYS A 3 -11.09 6.34 -6.53
C LYS A 3 -9.61 6.61 -6.73
N VAL A 4 -8.81 5.59 -6.48
CA VAL A 4 -7.37 5.64 -6.68
C VAL A 4 -6.98 4.54 -7.66
N ILE A 5 -6.33 4.94 -8.73
CA ILE A 5 -5.74 4.02 -9.70
C ILE A 5 -4.24 4.25 -9.65
N ALA A 6 -3.50 3.24 -9.28
CA ALA A 6 -2.05 3.33 -9.24
C ALA A 6 -1.46 2.18 -10.05
N THR A 7 -0.61 2.54 -11.00
CA THR A 7 0.00 1.57 -11.90
C THR A 7 1.49 1.56 -11.73
N ASP A 8 2.09 0.39 -11.92
CA ASP A 8 3.54 0.22 -11.87
C ASP A 8 4.12 0.74 -10.55
N VAL A 9 3.47 0.36 -9.45
CA VAL A 9 3.93 0.71 -8.11
C VAL A 9 4.63 -0.50 -7.48
N VAL A 10 5.56 -0.23 -6.57
CA VAL A 10 6.35 -1.28 -5.93
C VAL A 10 5.91 -1.45 -4.49
N ILE A 11 5.91 -2.70 -4.02
CA ILE A 11 5.65 -3.00 -2.62
C ILE A 11 6.89 -2.65 -1.82
N SER A 12 6.74 -1.75 -0.86
CA SER A 12 7.83 -1.32 0.00
C SER A 12 8.12 -2.39 1.06
N LYS A 13 9.37 -2.45 1.51
CA LYS A 13 9.73 -3.37 2.58
C LYS A 13 9.16 -2.89 3.92
N GLY A 14 8.96 -3.84 4.84
CA GLY A 14 8.51 -3.50 6.19
C GLY A 14 9.58 -2.77 7.00
N TYR A 15 9.16 -2.19 8.12
CA TYR A 15 10.06 -1.51 9.04
C TYR A 15 10.60 -2.47 10.10
N ASP A 16 11.83 -2.24 10.51
CA ASP A 16 12.44 -2.94 11.66
C ASP A 16 12.35 -4.47 11.56
N GLY A 17 12.57 -5.00 10.36
CA GLY A 17 12.52 -6.45 10.15
C GLY A 17 11.11 -7.02 10.04
N ALA A 18 10.08 -6.19 10.09
CA ALA A 18 8.70 -6.64 9.89
C ALA A 18 8.49 -7.07 8.43
N PRO A 19 7.56 -7.98 8.16
CA PRO A 19 7.26 -8.36 6.78
C PRO A 19 6.63 -7.21 6.00
N ALA A 20 6.85 -7.19 4.69
CA ALA A 20 6.30 -6.16 3.82
C ALA A 20 4.77 -6.18 3.84
N LEU A 21 4.17 -7.36 3.86
CA LEU A 21 2.72 -7.55 3.96
C LEU A 21 2.39 -8.05 5.36
N LYS A 22 1.52 -7.32 6.04
CA LYS A 22 1.13 -7.64 7.40
C LYS A 22 -0.32 -8.10 7.43
N PHE A 23 -0.52 -9.39 7.64
CA PHE A 23 -1.86 -10.00 7.73
C PHE A 23 -2.39 -9.89 9.15
N SER A 24 -3.71 -9.77 9.28
CA SER A 24 -4.36 -9.81 10.59
C SER A 24 -4.29 -11.22 11.17
N GLU A 25 -4.54 -11.36 12.47
CA GLU A 25 -4.47 -12.67 13.15
C GLU A 25 -5.37 -13.70 12.51
N ASN A 26 -6.58 -13.30 12.11
CA ASN A 26 -7.52 -14.23 11.48
C ASN A 26 -7.28 -14.38 9.97
N GLY A 27 -6.33 -13.63 9.40
CA GLY A 27 -6.02 -13.70 7.98
C GLY A 27 -7.07 -13.10 7.05
N GLU A 28 -8.01 -12.32 7.59
CA GLU A 28 -9.08 -11.72 6.79
C GLU A 28 -8.71 -10.38 6.17
N SER A 29 -7.62 -9.78 6.63
CA SER A 29 -7.16 -8.52 6.08
C SER A 29 -5.64 -8.48 5.97
N VAL A 30 -5.16 -7.58 5.13
CA VAL A 30 -3.73 -7.36 4.97
C VAL A 30 -3.46 -5.87 4.82
N ARG A 31 -2.34 -5.44 5.34
CA ARG A 31 -1.87 -4.05 5.22
C ARG A 31 -0.44 -4.07 4.69
N PHE A 32 -0.16 -3.17 3.76
CA PHE A 32 1.19 -2.97 3.25
C PHE A 32 1.34 -1.56 2.70
N ARG A 33 2.54 -1.21 2.29
CA ARG A 33 2.81 0.10 1.69
C ARG A 33 3.28 -0.09 0.27
N ILE A 34 2.88 0.85 -0.58
CA ILE A 34 3.35 0.91 -1.96
C ILE A 34 4.10 2.21 -2.18
N GLY A 35 4.99 2.21 -3.13
CA GLY A 35 5.75 3.39 -3.49
C GLY A 35 5.91 3.53 -4.98
N LYS A 36 6.08 4.77 -5.42
CA LYS A 36 6.39 5.08 -6.81
C LYS A 36 7.34 6.27 -6.85
N LYS A 37 8.34 6.16 -7.70
CA LYS A 37 9.28 7.24 -7.93
C LYS A 37 8.67 8.21 -8.93
N VAL A 38 8.58 9.48 -8.54
CA VAL A 38 7.97 10.51 -9.39
C VAL A 38 8.99 11.62 -9.67
N TYR A 39 8.80 12.30 -10.80
CA TYR A 39 9.63 13.44 -11.16
C TYR A 39 9.20 14.66 -10.35
N ASP A 40 10.17 15.36 -9.76
CA ASP A 40 9.93 16.58 -9.01
C ASP A 40 11.20 17.46 -9.12
N THR A 41 11.08 18.59 -9.80
CA THR A 41 12.22 19.50 -10.01
C THR A 41 12.75 20.13 -8.72
N ARG A 42 11.95 20.10 -7.64
CA ARG A 42 12.35 20.65 -6.35
C ARG A 42 13.11 19.64 -5.50
N ALA A 43 13.13 18.39 -5.91
CA ALA A 43 13.82 17.34 -5.18
C ALA A 43 15.26 17.21 -5.67
N GLU A 44 16.12 16.71 -4.78
CA GLU A 44 17.47 16.33 -5.16
C GLU A 44 17.40 15.24 -6.24
N ASN A 45 18.21 15.36 -7.29
CA ASN A 45 18.20 14.45 -8.43
C ASN A 45 16.89 14.47 -9.23
N ASN A 46 16.05 15.49 -9.03
CA ASN A 46 14.79 15.69 -9.73
C ASN A 46 13.78 14.56 -9.59
N THR A 47 13.94 13.70 -8.59
CA THR A 47 13.00 12.61 -8.32
C THR A 47 12.76 12.46 -6.83
N ARG A 48 11.61 11.95 -6.48
CA ARG A 48 11.29 11.59 -5.10
C ARG A 48 10.33 10.42 -5.07
N TRP A 49 10.25 9.75 -3.94
CA TRP A 49 9.32 8.65 -3.75
C TRP A 49 8.02 9.15 -3.13
N VAL A 50 6.91 8.67 -3.67
CA VAL A 50 5.59 8.84 -3.07
C VAL A 50 5.16 7.50 -2.52
N ASN A 51 4.78 7.46 -1.25
CA ASN A 51 4.39 6.24 -0.57
C ASN A 51 2.94 6.35 -0.10
N LEU A 52 2.21 5.25 -0.21
CA LEU A 52 0.83 5.14 0.24
C LEU A 52 0.66 3.86 1.06
N SER A 53 -0.16 3.94 2.09
CA SER A 53 -0.59 2.76 2.83
C SER A 53 -1.82 2.18 2.15
N VAL A 54 -1.89 0.87 2.05
CA VAL A 54 -3.02 0.17 1.45
C VAL A 54 -3.50 -0.94 2.38
N LYS A 55 -4.79 -1.22 2.31
CA LYS A 55 -5.45 -2.30 3.05
C LYS A 55 -6.30 -3.09 2.09
N ALA A 56 -6.43 -4.38 2.35
CA ALA A 56 -7.31 -5.25 1.59
C ALA A 56 -8.04 -6.18 2.54
N PHE A 57 -9.29 -6.46 2.22
CA PHE A 57 -10.18 -7.30 3.02
C PHE A 57 -10.85 -8.36 2.16
N GLY A 58 -11.30 -9.44 2.79
CA GLY A 58 -12.12 -10.44 2.14
C GLY A 58 -11.50 -11.04 0.88
N PRO A 59 -12.25 -11.07 -0.24
CA PRO A 59 -11.76 -11.69 -1.48
C PRO A 59 -10.47 -11.08 -2.01
N VAL A 60 -10.27 -9.77 -1.86
CA VAL A 60 -9.05 -9.12 -2.31
C VAL A 60 -7.86 -9.58 -1.47
N CYS A 61 -8.04 -9.71 -0.16
CA CYS A 61 -7.00 -10.26 0.72
C CYS A 61 -6.64 -11.69 0.32
N GLU A 62 -7.63 -12.53 0.02
CA GLU A 62 -7.40 -13.89 -0.44
C GLU A 62 -6.63 -13.93 -1.77
N ARG A 63 -6.96 -13.03 -2.68
CA ARG A 63 -6.23 -12.90 -3.94
C ARG A 63 -4.76 -12.55 -3.69
N ILE A 64 -4.51 -11.63 -2.77
CA ILE A 64 -3.14 -11.22 -2.41
C ILE A 64 -2.34 -12.41 -1.87
N LYS A 65 -2.96 -13.24 -1.04
CA LYS A 65 -2.30 -14.45 -0.54
C LYS A 65 -1.89 -15.38 -1.69
N LYS A 66 -2.79 -15.56 -2.66
CA LYS A 66 -2.50 -16.42 -3.82
C LYS A 66 -1.42 -15.86 -4.72
N MET A 67 -1.31 -14.54 -4.81
CA MET A 67 -0.29 -13.88 -5.62
C MET A 67 1.11 -14.03 -5.06
N GLN A 68 1.24 -14.35 -3.77
CA GLN A 68 2.53 -14.47 -3.09
C GLN A 68 3.40 -13.22 -3.27
N LEU A 69 2.76 -12.07 -3.09
CA LEU A 69 3.45 -10.78 -3.19
C LEU A 69 4.52 -10.63 -2.11
N LYS A 70 5.56 -9.92 -2.45
CA LYS A 70 6.66 -9.64 -1.51
C LYS A 70 7.19 -8.23 -1.77
N GLU A 71 8.12 -7.78 -0.93
CA GLU A 71 8.78 -6.50 -1.19
C GLU A 71 9.40 -6.51 -2.58
N SER A 72 9.40 -5.36 -3.21
CA SER A 72 9.90 -5.16 -4.57
C SER A 72 9.02 -5.75 -5.68
N SER A 73 7.90 -6.38 -5.37
CA SER A 73 6.93 -6.77 -6.40
C SER A 73 6.29 -5.54 -7.02
N PHE A 74 6.12 -5.52 -8.33
CA PHE A 74 5.45 -4.45 -9.05
C PHE A 74 4.00 -4.83 -9.30
N ILE A 75 3.09 -3.92 -8.98
CA ILE A 75 1.66 -4.18 -9.07
C ILE A 75 0.90 -2.98 -9.61
N ASN A 76 -0.31 -3.25 -10.08
CA ASN A 76 -1.30 -2.23 -10.40
C ASN A 76 -2.46 -2.41 -9.42
N ILE A 77 -3.02 -1.32 -8.94
CA ILE A 77 -4.13 -1.36 -8.00
C ILE A 77 -5.25 -0.41 -8.40
N LEU A 78 -6.44 -0.78 -8.00
CA LEU A 78 -7.62 0.08 -8.03
C LEU A 78 -8.25 0.02 -6.64
N GLY A 79 -8.54 1.16 -6.06
CA GLY A 79 -9.12 1.19 -4.74
C GLY A 79 -9.85 2.49 -4.45
N ARG A 80 -10.19 2.66 -3.19
CA ARG A 80 -10.87 3.87 -2.68
C ARG A 80 -9.99 4.52 -1.64
N LEU A 81 -9.88 5.84 -1.72
CA LEU A 81 -9.17 6.60 -0.71
C LEU A 81 -10.08 6.73 0.52
N ASP A 82 -9.54 6.40 1.67
CA ASP A 82 -10.26 6.49 2.94
C ASP A 82 -9.33 7.07 4.00
N GLU A 83 -9.86 7.36 5.14
CA GLU A 83 -9.12 7.91 6.26
C GLU A 83 -9.19 6.98 7.45
N ASP A 84 -8.02 6.59 7.95
CA ASP A 84 -7.91 5.87 9.22
C ASP A 84 -7.82 6.91 10.32
N VAL A 85 -8.68 6.77 11.33
CA VAL A 85 -8.66 7.66 12.48
C VAL A 85 -8.44 6.82 13.72
N TRP A 86 -7.50 7.22 14.56
CA TRP A 86 -7.23 6.52 15.82
C TRP A 86 -6.82 7.53 16.88
N GLU A 87 -6.86 7.10 18.13
CA GLU A 87 -6.42 7.90 19.26
C GLU A 87 -5.02 7.46 19.66
N ASP A 88 -4.12 8.42 19.81
CA ASP A 88 -2.76 8.15 20.28
C ASP A 88 -2.84 7.72 21.75
N SER A 89 -2.29 6.56 22.06
CA SER A 89 -2.36 5.99 23.41
C SER A 89 -1.57 6.79 24.45
N THR A 90 -0.61 7.59 24.01
CA THR A 90 0.24 8.37 24.91
C THR A 90 -0.33 9.76 25.16
N THR A 91 -0.74 10.46 24.10
CA THR A 91 -1.18 11.85 24.18
C THR A 91 -2.70 12.02 24.20
N HIS A 92 -3.45 10.95 23.90
CA HIS A 92 -4.91 10.97 23.73
C HIS A 92 -5.39 11.90 22.62
N GLU A 93 -4.49 12.30 21.73
CA GLU A 93 -4.86 13.09 20.57
C GLU A 93 -5.39 12.19 19.45
N LYS A 94 -6.38 12.69 18.73
CA LYS A 94 -6.87 12.00 17.55
C LYS A 94 -5.86 12.19 16.43
N ARG A 95 -5.52 11.08 15.79
CA ARG A 95 -4.63 11.07 14.64
C ARG A 95 -5.33 10.47 13.45
N SER A 96 -4.92 10.88 12.28
CA SER A 96 -5.49 10.32 11.05
C SER A 96 -4.41 10.15 10.00
N ALA A 97 -4.66 9.22 9.09
CA ALA A 97 -3.81 9.00 7.94
C ALA A 97 -4.66 8.51 6.79
N MET A 98 -4.29 8.91 5.59
CA MET A 98 -4.97 8.43 4.39
C MET A 98 -4.51 7.01 4.07
N VAL A 99 -5.46 6.19 3.63
CA VAL A 99 -5.21 4.80 3.27
C VAL A 99 -6.05 4.47 2.04
N VAL A 100 -5.56 3.56 1.22
CA VAL A 100 -6.31 3.07 0.05
C VAL A 100 -6.87 1.70 0.40
N ILE A 101 -8.18 1.56 0.30
CA ILE A 101 -8.85 0.27 0.46
C ILE A 101 -8.93 -0.37 -0.92
N LEU A 102 -8.25 -1.49 -1.10
CA LEU A 102 -8.15 -2.13 -2.41
C LEU A 102 -9.46 -2.77 -2.86
N ASP A 103 -9.85 -2.52 -4.09
CA ASP A 103 -10.94 -3.20 -4.76
C ASP A 103 -10.40 -4.22 -5.76
N GLU A 104 -9.28 -3.90 -6.42
CA GLU A 104 -8.64 -4.79 -7.38
C GLU A 104 -7.12 -4.65 -7.30
N ILE A 105 -6.43 -5.74 -7.56
CA ILE A 105 -4.97 -5.79 -7.60
C ILE A 105 -4.53 -6.82 -8.64
N GLU A 106 -3.45 -6.50 -9.35
CA GLU A 106 -2.87 -7.42 -10.32
C GLU A 106 -1.37 -7.18 -10.43
N TYR A 107 -0.64 -8.15 -10.94
CA TYR A 107 0.78 -7.95 -11.25
C TYR A 107 0.90 -6.95 -12.40
N CYS A 108 1.94 -6.12 -12.33
CA CYS A 108 2.26 -5.21 -13.43
C CYS A 108 2.99 -6.00 -14.52
N SER A 109 2.33 -6.17 -15.65
CA SER A 109 2.89 -6.97 -16.76
C SER A 109 4.07 -6.27 -17.42
N SER A 110 4.11 -4.95 -17.41
CA SER A 110 5.20 -4.20 -18.05
C SER A 110 6.47 -4.19 -17.20
N GLY A 111 6.34 -4.32 -15.89
CA GLY A 111 7.47 -4.36 -14.98
C GLY A 111 8.01 -5.74 -14.73
N GLY A 112 7.33 -6.74 -15.25
CA GLY A 112 7.65 -8.12 -14.99
C GLY A 112 8.82 -8.68 -15.80
N GLY A 113 9.53 -7.79 -16.43
CA GLY A 113 10.70 -8.20 -17.17
C GLY A 113 11.68 -8.93 -16.28
#